data_2ade98ae582cc31ac11d3fa8a7ad998c
#
_entry.id   2ade98ae582cc31ac11d3fa8a7ad998c
#
_cell.length_a   1.000
_cell.length_b   1.000
_cell.length_c   1.000
_cell.angle_alpha   90.00
_cell.angle_beta   90.00
_cell.angle_gamma   90.00
#
_symmetry.space_group_name_H-M   'P 1'
#
loop_
_entity.id
_entity.type
_entity.pdbx_description
1 polymer ?
#
loop_
_entity_poly.entity_id
_entity_poly.type
_entity_poly.pdbx_seq_one_letter_code
_entity_poly.pdbx_strand_id
1 'polypeptide(L)'
;MEHAQSLKNSGKFAWVLVLGLGLMSAGTTGSYSVVAGCFMTPVCEDLGIDYNMFSYYFTATLVGVAVGMMFVGKILPKVVGRWTHVAVAAVLLAAGAAMAFYSNVWLFLLSGLIIGFGMSFTTGLCMSAVIDQWFRKKAGLAIGLAWTVNSVYMVVMSPVITAVIESVGWRNGYLILAAVSALVVVPSIVFIIRFKPSDKGMLPYGYSESDSAAENDGVEISATRGVPFKVAVKSPAFIACVLFLCLVQITVCMNQLFPTYAVEVGLGAMTGGIMVSAASMFDIFLNPAVGTACDKLGSFKALVLWTIVSILSFVMLICSAGQPWLAVLGAGVNDVMYVVAGAGLTCLLMSVFGSRDYGRIFGVVCGVAYIAGAFGMPIMTAVYSATGTFNAVFGLCIVMDVAIIGLILAIKATSKKLQWVEGDNEVPISAR
;
A
#
# COMPACT_ATOMS: atom_id res chain seq x y z
N MET A 1 30.50 -1.16 30.67
CA MET A 1 29.54 -0.02 30.74
C MET A 1 29.30 0.64 29.38
N GLU A 2 30.29 0.86 28.54
CA GLU A 2 30.09 1.41 27.16
C GLU A 2 29.18 0.57 26.26
N HIS A 3 29.25 -0.75 26.36
CA HIS A 3 28.45 -1.67 25.54
C HIS A 3 26.94 -1.56 25.87
N ALA A 4 26.57 -1.39 27.15
CA ALA A 4 25.17 -1.20 27.55
C ALA A 4 24.61 0.18 27.15
N GLN A 5 25.48 1.20 27.08
CA GLN A 5 25.08 2.56 26.67
C GLN A 5 24.90 2.65 25.14
N SER A 6 25.71 1.92 24.38
CA SER A 6 25.55 1.74 22.93
C SER A 6 24.21 1.05 22.55
N LEU A 7 23.85 -0.03 23.24
CA LEU A 7 22.60 -0.76 23.04
C LEU A 7 21.36 0.12 23.34
N LYS A 8 21.40 0.97 24.38
CA LYS A 8 20.32 1.87 24.75
C LYS A 8 20.13 2.99 23.72
N ASN A 9 21.19 3.51 23.15
CA ASN A 9 21.16 4.53 22.09
C ASN A 9 20.65 3.95 20.75
N SER A 10 21.02 2.70 20.40
CA SER A 10 20.52 2.06 19.19
C SER A 10 19.01 1.86 19.24
N GLY A 11 18.45 1.46 20.39
CA GLY A 11 16.99 1.26 20.52
C GLY A 11 16.17 2.53 20.24
N LYS A 12 16.58 3.67 20.77
CA LYS A 12 15.91 4.95 20.52
C LYS A 12 16.02 5.36 19.05
N PHE A 13 17.20 5.21 18.46
CA PHE A 13 17.41 5.58 17.07
C PHE A 13 16.63 4.67 16.10
N ALA A 14 16.50 3.39 16.39
CA ALA A 14 15.70 2.48 15.56
C ALA A 14 14.22 2.93 15.46
N TRP A 15 13.63 3.42 16.56
CA TRP A 15 12.26 3.96 16.52
C TRP A 15 12.15 5.31 15.81
N VAL A 16 13.17 6.18 15.90
CA VAL A 16 13.25 7.42 15.10
C VAL A 16 13.37 7.08 13.61
N LEU A 17 14.12 6.02 13.27
CA LEU A 17 14.22 5.54 11.90
C LEU A 17 12.85 5.09 11.35
N VAL A 18 12.03 4.40 12.15
CA VAL A 18 10.67 4.01 11.78
C VAL A 18 9.82 5.23 11.42
N LEU A 19 9.91 6.30 12.25
CA LEU A 19 9.25 7.57 11.94
C LEU A 19 9.74 8.15 10.62
N GLY A 20 11.07 8.17 10.38
CA GLY A 20 11.65 8.68 9.13
C GLY A 20 11.20 7.91 7.90
N LEU A 21 11.12 6.57 7.99
CA LEU A 21 10.62 5.71 6.91
C LEU A 21 9.14 5.97 6.62
N GLY A 22 8.34 6.13 7.68
CA GLY A 22 6.93 6.50 7.57
C GLY A 22 6.73 7.86 6.90
N LEU A 23 7.50 8.88 7.29
CA LEU A 23 7.47 10.21 6.69
C LEU A 23 7.93 10.19 5.22
N MET A 24 8.95 9.40 4.88
CA MET A 24 9.37 9.23 3.50
C MET A 24 8.24 8.64 2.63
N SER A 25 7.57 7.58 3.11
CA SER A 25 6.43 7.00 2.43
C SER A 25 5.25 7.96 2.34
N ALA A 26 4.97 8.71 3.40
CA ALA A 26 3.89 9.69 3.48
C ALA A 26 4.00 10.78 2.41
N GLY A 27 5.17 11.42 2.32
CA GLY A 27 5.38 12.48 1.34
C GLY A 27 5.55 11.99 -0.11
N THR A 28 5.67 10.68 -0.35
CA THR A 28 5.72 10.09 -1.70
C THR A 28 4.40 9.41 -2.04
N THR A 29 4.12 8.24 -1.49
CA THR A 29 2.89 7.48 -1.79
C THR A 29 1.64 8.18 -1.28
N GLY A 30 1.65 8.69 -0.04
CA GLY A 30 0.50 9.41 0.52
C GLY A 30 0.10 10.60 -0.36
N SER A 31 1.07 11.43 -0.77
CA SER A 31 0.83 12.62 -1.58
C SER A 31 0.35 12.31 -3.00
N TYR A 32 1.03 11.42 -3.71
CA TYR A 32 0.84 11.26 -5.16
C TYR A 32 0.03 10.02 -5.56
N SER A 33 -0.43 9.19 -4.62
CA SER A 33 -1.35 8.10 -4.88
C SER A 33 -2.76 8.45 -4.36
N VAL A 34 -2.91 8.69 -3.06
CA VAL A 34 -4.23 8.86 -2.44
C VAL A 34 -4.70 10.31 -2.48
N VAL A 35 -3.89 11.26 -1.97
CA VAL A 35 -4.22 12.70 -1.97
C VAL A 35 -4.33 13.26 -3.39
N ALA A 36 -3.65 12.66 -4.37
CA ALA A 36 -3.76 13.02 -5.79
C ALA A 36 -5.20 12.92 -6.33
N GLY A 37 -6.06 12.12 -5.71
CA GLY A 37 -7.48 12.05 -6.07
C GLY A 37 -8.22 13.38 -5.95
N CYS A 38 -7.81 14.27 -5.02
CA CYS A 38 -8.40 15.59 -4.84
C CYS A 38 -8.18 16.53 -6.03
N PHE A 39 -7.18 16.26 -6.88
CA PHE A 39 -6.89 17.06 -8.07
C PHE A 39 -7.70 16.66 -9.30
N MET A 40 -8.32 15.47 -9.29
CA MET A 40 -8.96 14.91 -10.48
C MET A 40 -10.05 15.83 -11.03
N THR A 41 -11.02 16.21 -10.21
CA THR A 41 -12.13 17.08 -10.63
C THR A 41 -11.66 18.45 -11.10
N PRO A 42 -10.89 19.24 -10.30
CA PRO A 42 -10.51 20.59 -10.72
C PRO A 42 -9.58 20.62 -11.95
N VAL A 43 -8.76 19.58 -12.17
CA VAL A 43 -7.93 19.48 -13.38
C VAL A 43 -8.79 19.14 -14.61
N CYS A 44 -9.74 18.21 -14.48
CA CYS A 44 -10.62 17.82 -15.58
C CYS A 44 -11.51 18.98 -16.01
N GLU A 45 -12.07 19.75 -15.08
CA GLU A 45 -12.89 20.92 -15.35
C GLU A 45 -12.10 22.05 -16.04
N ASP A 46 -10.88 22.38 -15.54
CA ASP A 46 -10.07 23.48 -16.10
C ASP A 46 -9.52 23.14 -17.49
N LEU A 47 -9.14 21.87 -17.72
CA LEU A 47 -8.55 21.45 -19.01
C LEU A 47 -9.60 20.91 -19.99
N GLY A 48 -10.87 20.77 -19.60
CA GLY A 48 -11.95 20.23 -20.43
C GLY A 48 -11.72 18.78 -20.85
N ILE A 49 -11.13 17.95 -19.96
CA ILE A 49 -10.84 16.55 -20.23
C ILE A 49 -11.76 15.62 -19.43
N ASP A 50 -12.06 14.47 -20.02
CA ASP A 50 -12.87 13.44 -19.37
C ASP A 50 -12.14 12.81 -18.18
N TYR A 51 -12.88 12.46 -17.12
CA TYR A 51 -12.34 11.75 -15.96
C TYR A 51 -11.62 10.45 -16.33
N ASN A 52 -12.14 9.73 -17.34
CA ASN A 52 -11.52 8.52 -17.83
C ASN A 52 -10.12 8.79 -18.41
N MET A 53 -9.93 9.88 -19.15
CA MET A 53 -8.62 10.29 -19.68
C MET A 53 -7.64 10.60 -18.56
N PHE A 54 -8.06 11.34 -17.53
CA PHE A 54 -7.19 11.67 -16.40
C PHE A 54 -6.88 10.43 -15.53
N SER A 55 -7.80 9.47 -15.43
CA SER A 55 -7.61 8.25 -14.64
C SER A 55 -6.40 7.42 -15.09
N TYR A 56 -5.97 7.54 -16.35
CA TYR A 56 -4.74 6.92 -16.83
C TYR A 56 -3.47 7.44 -16.14
N TYR A 57 -3.50 8.58 -15.45
CA TYR A 57 -2.43 9.01 -14.56
C TYR A 57 -2.18 7.98 -13.45
N PHE A 58 -3.25 7.50 -12.80
CA PHE A 58 -3.15 6.48 -11.75
C PHE A 58 -2.70 5.14 -12.31
N THR A 59 -3.18 4.78 -13.51
CA THR A 59 -2.69 3.62 -14.26
C THR A 59 -1.18 3.71 -14.50
N ALA A 60 -0.72 4.84 -15.03
CA ALA A 60 0.69 5.09 -15.30
C ALA A 60 1.53 5.02 -14.00
N THR A 61 1.01 5.57 -12.91
CA THR A 61 1.67 5.51 -11.60
C THR A 61 1.83 4.06 -11.12
N LEU A 62 0.79 3.24 -11.17
CA LEU A 62 0.87 1.83 -10.76
C LEU A 62 1.75 0.98 -11.68
N VAL A 63 1.73 1.24 -12.98
CA VAL A 63 2.67 0.62 -13.93
C VAL A 63 4.10 1.03 -13.60
N GLY A 64 4.33 2.31 -13.29
CA GLY A 64 5.63 2.79 -12.82
C GLY A 64 6.11 2.07 -11.57
N VAL A 65 5.23 1.88 -10.57
CA VAL A 65 5.53 1.10 -9.36
C VAL A 65 5.87 -0.34 -9.70
N ALA A 66 5.07 -1.00 -10.54
CA ALA A 66 5.30 -2.41 -10.92
C ALA A 66 6.65 -2.59 -11.62
N VAL A 67 6.96 -1.73 -12.60
CA VAL A 67 8.26 -1.73 -13.30
C VAL A 67 9.38 -1.45 -12.29
N GLY A 68 9.24 -0.43 -11.46
CA GLY A 68 10.24 -0.08 -10.44
C GLY A 68 10.53 -1.24 -9.49
N MET A 69 9.52 -1.96 -9.02
CA MET A 69 9.68 -3.13 -8.14
C MET A 69 10.50 -4.25 -8.77
N MET A 70 10.41 -4.46 -10.09
CA MET A 70 11.24 -5.45 -10.79
C MET A 70 12.72 -5.09 -10.74
N PHE A 71 13.06 -3.81 -10.74
CA PHE A 71 14.43 -3.32 -10.66
C PHE A 71 14.92 -3.19 -9.21
N VAL A 72 14.08 -2.68 -8.31
CA VAL A 72 14.41 -2.46 -6.89
C VAL A 72 14.91 -3.74 -6.25
N GLY A 73 14.23 -4.86 -6.43
CA GLY A 73 14.63 -6.16 -5.85
C GLY A 73 16.03 -6.63 -6.27
N LYS A 74 16.50 -6.25 -7.45
CA LYS A 74 17.84 -6.60 -7.98
C LYS A 74 18.90 -5.54 -7.63
N ILE A 75 18.52 -4.29 -7.57
CA ILE A 75 19.42 -3.13 -7.46
C ILE A 75 19.59 -2.72 -6.00
N LEU A 76 18.55 -2.89 -5.16
CA LEU A 76 18.56 -2.47 -3.77
C LEU A 76 19.79 -2.96 -2.99
N PRO A 77 20.24 -4.23 -3.09
CA PRO A 77 21.43 -4.68 -2.36
C PRO A 77 22.75 -4.01 -2.81
N LYS A 78 22.79 -3.48 -4.04
CA LYS A 78 24.01 -2.93 -4.66
C LYS A 78 24.08 -1.41 -4.63
N VAL A 79 22.93 -0.73 -4.60
CA VAL A 79 22.82 0.73 -4.80
C VAL A 79 22.15 1.40 -3.59
N VAL A 80 21.98 0.68 -2.48
CA VAL A 80 21.39 1.21 -1.25
C VAL A 80 22.32 2.25 -0.64
N GLY A 81 22.14 3.50 -1.07
CA GLY A 81 22.83 4.66 -0.52
C GLY A 81 21.85 5.80 -0.26
N ARG A 82 22.11 6.59 0.77
CA ARG A 82 21.32 7.78 1.12
C ARG A 82 21.14 8.71 -0.08
N TRP A 83 22.20 8.95 -0.83
CA TRP A 83 22.19 9.85 -1.98
C TRP A 83 21.38 9.34 -3.17
N THR A 84 21.32 8.04 -3.37
CA THR A 84 20.45 7.43 -4.39
C THR A 84 18.98 7.70 -4.08
N HIS A 85 18.56 7.53 -2.80
CA HIS A 85 17.19 7.83 -2.39
C HIS A 85 16.88 9.32 -2.46
N VAL A 86 17.84 10.21 -2.16
CA VAL A 86 17.70 11.65 -2.36
C VAL A 86 17.48 11.97 -3.85
N ALA A 87 18.28 11.38 -4.74
CA ALA A 87 18.15 11.60 -6.18
C ALA A 87 16.79 11.10 -6.71
N VAL A 88 16.38 9.90 -6.33
CA VAL A 88 15.07 9.33 -6.71
C VAL A 88 13.93 10.20 -6.18
N ALA A 89 13.99 10.60 -4.91
CA ALA A 89 12.99 11.47 -4.31
C ALA A 89 12.94 12.85 -5.01
N ALA A 90 14.10 13.42 -5.34
CA ALA A 90 14.17 14.70 -6.06
C ALA A 90 13.50 14.61 -7.44
N VAL A 91 13.75 13.53 -8.20
CA VAL A 91 13.12 13.31 -9.51
C VAL A 91 11.60 13.14 -9.37
N LEU A 92 11.15 12.35 -8.39
CA LEU A 92 9.74 12.16 -8.11
C LEU A 92 9.04 13.47 -7.74
N LEU A 93 9.62 14.23 -6.82
CA LEU A 93 9.09 15.52 -6.37
C LEU A 93 9.09 16.57 -7.48
N ALA A 94 10.13 16.59 -8.31
CA ALA A 94 10.20 17.46 -9.48
C ALA A 94 9.12 17.12 -10.52
N ALA A 95 8.85 15.82 -10.75
CA ALA A 95 7.75 15.39 -11.61
C ALA A 95 6.39 15.80 -11.05
N GLY A 96 6.20 15.71 -9.72
CA GLY A 96 4.99 16.20 -9.04
C GLY A 96 4.82 17.73 -9.15
N ALA A 97 5.87 18.50 -8.96
CA ALA A 97 5.84 19.96 -9.12
C ALA A 97 5.59 20.37 -10.58
N ALA A 98 6.14 19.64 -11.56
CA ALA A 98 5.95 19.93 -12.98
C ALA A 98 4.49 19.81 -13.43
N MET A 99 3.67 19.00 -12.72
CA MET A 99 2.23 18.86 -13.00
C MET A 99 1.46 20.19 -12.90
N ALA A 100 1.96 21.16 -12.12
CA ALA A 100 1.39 22.50 -12.02
C ALA A 100 1.38 23.28 -13.35
N PHE A 101 2.28 22.95 -14.27
CA PHE A 101 2.50 23.67 -15.53
C PHE A 101 1.89 22.96 -16.74
N TYR A 102 1.24 21.81 -16.53
CA TYR A 102 0.72 21.01 -17.63
C TYR A 102 -0.64 21.53 -18.13
N SER A 103 -0.79 21.49 -19.45
CA SER A 103 -2.03 21.71 -20.16
C SER A 103 -2.43 20.49 -21.03
N ASN A 104 -1.62 19.43 -20.99
CA ASN A 104 -1.83 18.23 -21.78
C ASN A 104 -1.81 17.00 -20.87
N VAL A 105 -2.84 16.16 -20.99
CA VAL A 105 -3.00 14.95 -20.17
C VAL A 105 -1.84 13.95 -20.33
N TRP A 106 -1.22 13.86 -21.48
CA TRP A 106 -0.09 12.96 -21.73
C TRP A 106 1.13 13.25 -20.84
N LEU A 107 1.32 14.52 -20.46
CA LEU A 107 2.38 14.91 -19.54
C LEU A 107 2.08 14.44 -18.11
N PHE A 108 0.81 14.44 -17.71
CA PHE A 108 0.40 13.84 -16.43
C PHE A 108 0.70 12.33 -16.40
N LEU A 109 0.45 11.60 -17.49
CA LEU A 109 0.76 10.17 -17.59
C LEU A 109 2.26 9.92 -17.47
N LEU A 110 3.07 10.73 -18.15
CA LEU A 110 4.54 10.63 -18.06
C LEU A 110 5.02 10.89 -16.64
N SER A 111 4.50 11.93 -15.98
CA SER A 111 4.79 12.19 -14.56
C SER A 111 4.32 11.05 -13.67
N GLY A 112 3.15 10.46 -13.94
CA GLY A 112 2.66 9.29 -13.22
C GLY A 112 3.64 8.11 -13.28
N LEU A 113 4.16 7.78 -14.46
CA LEU A 113 5.19 6.74 -14.63
C LEU A 113 6.45 7.03 -13.80
N ILE A 114 6.96 8.28 -13.85
CA ILE A 114 8.17 8.69 -13.13
C ILE A 114 7.91 8.63 -11.61
N ILE A 115 6.78 9.16 -11.16
CA ILE A 115 6.37 9.15 -9.75
C ILE A 115 6.23 7.72 -9.25
N GLY A 116 5.54 6.85 -9.98
CA GLY A 116 5.34 5.45 -9.62
C GLY A 116 6.67 4.68 -9.54
N PHE A 117 7.56 4.88 -10.51
CA PHE A 117 8.90 4.29 -10.46
C PHE A 117 9.67 4.75 -9.21
N GLY A 118 9.64 6.05 -8.88
CA GLY A 118 10.24 6.61 -7.68
C GLY A 118 9.64 6.05 -6.38
N MET A 119 8.32 5.85 -6.34
CA MET A 119 7.62 5.25 -5.20
C MET A 119 8.13 3.86 -4.87
N SER A 120 8.49 3.04 -5.84
CA SER A 120 9.01 1.69 -5.59
C SER A 120 10.28 1.67 -4.74
N PHE A 121 11.07 2.75 -4.77
CA PHE A 121 12.28 2.93 -3.96
C PHE A 121 12.02 3.56 -2.59
N THR A 122 10.89 4.21 -2.38
CA THR A 122 10.60 4.99 -1.18
C THR A 122 9.52 4.37 -0.29
N THR A 123 8.91 3.26 -0.71
CA THR A 123 7.78 2.65 -0.01
C THR A 123 8.05 1.21 0.45
N GLY A 124 7.04 0.41 0.63
CA GLY A 124 6.95 -0.88 1.29
C GLY A 124 8.17 -1.78 1.22
N LEU A 125 8.74 -2.02 0.05
CA LEU A 125 9.92 -2.89 -0.11
C LEU A 125 11.17 -2.30 0.55
N CYS A 126 11.43 -1.01 0.34
CA CYS A 126 12.55 -0.33 0.98
C CYS A 126 12.35 -0.24 2.50
N MET A 127 11.14 0.11 2.93
CA MET A 127 10.78 0.20 4.34
C MET A 127 11.00 -1.14 5.05
N SER A 128 10.46 -2.23 4.51
CA SER A 128 10.63 -3.57 5.08
C SER A 128 12.11 -3.99 5.12
N ALA A 129 12.84 -3.79 4.02
CA ALA A 129 14.25 -4.16 3.94
C ALA A 129 15.15 -3.41 4.95
N VAL A 130 14.84 -2.13 5.21
CA VAL A 130 15.56 -1.34 6.22
C VAL A 130 15.17 -1.77 7.62
N ILE A 131 13.89 -1.98 7.90
CA ILE A 131 13.41 -2.41 9.21
C ILE A 131 13.98 -3.79 9.57
N ASP A 132 14.04 -4.73 8.64
CA ASP A 132 14.60 -6.07 8.87
C ASP A 132 16.08 -6.02 9.29
N GLN A 133 16.84 -5.03 8.82
CA GLN A 133 18.23 -4.84 9.25
C GLN A 133 18.36 -4.21 10.63
N TRP A 134 17.43 -3.33 11.01
CA TRP A 134 17.46 -2.60 12.28
C TRP A 134 16.74 -3.30 13.43
N PHE A 135 15.84 -4.25 13.14
CA PHE A 135 15.00 -4.90 14.14
C PHE A 135 15.13 -6.42 14.07
N ARG A 136 15.71 -7.04 15.12
CA ARG A 136 15.66 -8.49 15.34
C ARG A 136 14.39 -8.90 16.11
N LYS A 137 13.83 -7.98 16.89
CA LYS A 137 12.57 -8.17 17.63
C LYS A 137 11.61 -7.03 17.28
N LYS A 138 10.31 -7.32 17.20
CA LYS A 138 9.22 -6.34 16.92
C LYS A 138 9.30 -5.69 15.53
N ALA A 139 9.87 -6.34 14.53
CA ALA A 139 9.92 -5.82 13.16
C ALA A 139 8.51 -5.56 12.58
N GLY A 140 7.56 -6.47 12.80
CA GLY A 140 6.17 -6.28 12.38
C GLY A 140 5.51 -5.04 12.98
N LEU A 141 5.73 -4.78 14.29
CA LEU A 141 5.26 -3.56 14.94
C LEU A 141 5.90 -2.30 14.34
N ALA A 142 7.19 -2.36 14.02
CA ALA A 142 7.91 -1.25 13.41
C ALA A 142 7.37 -0.92 12.01
N ILE A 143 7.08 -1.94 11.19
CA ILE A 143 6.45 -1.77 9.87
C ILE A 143 5.05 -1.17 10.02
N GLY A 144 4.25 -1.69 10.95
CA GLY A 144 2.90 -1.17 11.22
C GLY A 144 2.91 0.30 11.65
N LEU A 145 3.84 0.70 12.54
CA LEU A 145 3.98 2.10 12.95
C LEU A 145 4.44 3.01 11.81
N ALA A 146 5.31 2.54 10.92
CA ALA A 146 5.71 3.32 9.75
C ALA A 146 4.51 3.58 8.82
N TRP A 147 3.65 2.59 8.58
CA TRP A 147 2.41 2.79 7.84
C TRP A 147 1.41 3.69 8.56
N THR A 148 1.33 3.62 9.90
CA THR A 148 0.51 4.55 10.70
C THR A 148 0.93 6.00 10.48
N VAL A 149 2.24 6.29 10.42
CA VAL A 149 2.73 7.65 10.11
C VAL A 149 2.24 8.11 8.73
N ASN A 150 2.26 7.23 7.74
CA ASN A 150 1.72 7.52 6.41
C ASN A 150 0.21 7.83 6.46
N SER A 151 -0.57 7.04 7.19
CA SER A 151 -2.03 7.26 7.34
C SER A 151 -2.33 8.57 8.06
N VAL A 152 -1.60 8.90 9.15
CA VAL A 152 -1.74 10.19 9.85
C VAL A 152 -1.46 11.38 8.93
N TYR A 153 -0.45 11.27 8.07
CA TYR A 153 -0.16 12.29 7.07
C TYR A 153 -1.33 12.49 6.11
N MET A 154 -1.91 11.40 5.59
CA MET A 154 -3.04 11.47 4.65
C MET A 154 -4.30 12.06 5.30
N VAL A 155 -4.58 11.73 6.57
CA VAL A 155 -5.68 12.32 7.36
C VAL A 155 -5.61 13.84 7.38
N VAL A 156 -4.40 14.38 7.52
CA VAL A 156 -4.19 15.84 7.60
C VAL A 156 -4.13 16.46 6.20
N MET A 157 -3.39 15.83 5.28
CA MET A 157 -3.10 16.44 3.98
C MET A 157 -4.28 16.46 3.02
N SER A 158 -5.20 15.51 3.10
CA SER A 158 -6.33 15.46 2.19
C SER A 158 -7.25 16.71 2.33
N PRO A 159 -7.77 17.08 3.51
CA PRO A 159 -8.57 18.29 3.66
C PRO A 159 -7.74 19.57 3.45
N VAL A 160 -6.46 19.59 3.85
CA VAL A 160 -5.58 20.75 3.66
C VAL A 160 -5.40 21.04 2.17
N ILE A 161 -5.07 20.02 1.36
CA ILE A 161 -4.87 20.23 -0.07
C ILE A 161 -6.16 20.58 -0.79
N THR A 162 -7.30 20.03 -0.36
CA THR A 162 -8.61 20.41 -0.90
C THR A 162 -8.90 21.89 -0.66
N ALA A 163 -8.70 22.39 0.56
CA ALA A 163 -8.85 23.82 0.87
C ALA A 163 -7.86 24.72 0.11
N VAL A 164 -6.63 24.25 -0.11
CA VAL A 164 -5.66 24.93 -0.95
C VAL A 164 -6.13 25.02 -2.41
N ILE A 165 -6.63 23.92 -2.98
CA ILE A 165 -7.15 23.89 -4.35
C ILE A 165 -8.32 24.86 -4.50
N GLU A 166 -9.25 24.88 -3.55
CA GLU A 166 -10.40 25.80 -3.56
C GLU A 166 -9.97 27.28 -3.46
N SER A 167 -8.91 27.59 -2.71
CA SER A 167 -8.49 28.99 -2.45
C SER A 167 -7.56 29.55 -3.52
N VAL A 168 -6.60 28.78 -4.04
CA VAL A 168 -5.54 29.26 -4.94
C VAL A 168 -5.44 28.47 -6.26
N GLY A 169 -6.34 27.54 -6.49
CA GLY A 169 -6.42 26.70 -7.68
C GLY A 169 -5.47 25.48 -7.66
N TRP A 170 -5.77 24.50 -8.52
CA TRP A 170 -5.06 23.22 -8.56
C TRP A 170 -3.58 23.32 -8.97
N ARG A 171 -3.22 24.30 -9.82
CA ARG A 171 -1.81 24.53 -10.23
C ARG A 171 -0.93 24.87 -9.04
N ASN A 172 -1.35 25.85 -8.23
CA ASN A 172 -0.67 26.20 -6.98
C ASN A 172 -0.77 25.06 -5.95
N GLY A 173 -1.88 24.29 -5.96
CA GLY A 173 -2.06 23.08 -5.16
C GLY A 173 -0.94 22.06 -5.38
N TYR A 174 -0.58 21.75 -6.62
CA TYR A 174 0.55 20.86 -6.93
C TYR A 174 1.90 21.39 -6.44
N LEU A 175 2.16 22.70 -6.58
CA LEU A 175 3.40 23.31 -6.08
C LEU A 175 3.49 23.24 -4.56
N ILE A 176 2.40 23.53 -3.86
CA ILE A 176 2.33 23.45 -2.40
C ILE A 176 2.47 21.98 -1.94
N LEU A 177 1.80 21.04 -2.60
CA LEU A 177 1.93 19.62 -2.29
C LEU A 177 3.37 19.14 -2.48
N ALA A 178 4.03 19.54 -3.58
CA ALA A 178 5.43 19.21 -3.83
C ALA A 178 6.38 19.83 -2.79
N ALA A 179 6.14 21.08 -2.38
CA ALA A 179 6.93 21.75 -1.35
C ALA A 179 6.79 21.07 0.01
N VAL A 180 5.56 20.75 0.44
CA VAL A 180 5.30 20.03 1.69
C VAL A 180 5.90 18.62 1.65
N SER A 181 5.73 17.91 0.54
CA SER A 181 6.34 16.59 0.36
C SER A 181 7.85 16.64 0.43
N ALA A 182 8.49 17.67 -0.21
CA ALA A 182 9.93 17.87 -0.12
C ALA A 182 10.39 18.15 1.31
N LEU A 183 9.65 19.00 2.05
CA LEU A 183 9.94 19.34 3.45
C LEU A 183 9.87 18.10 4.37
N VAL A 184 9.03 17.13 4.06
CA VAL A 184 8.88 15.91 4.84
C VAL A 184 9.87 14.82 4.40
N VAL A 185 10.01 14.59 3.09
CA VAL A 185 10.82 13.50 2.53
C VAL A 185 12.31 13.76 2.63
N VAL A 186 12.76 14.95 2.21
CA VAL A 186 14.20 15.24 2.12
C VAL A 186 14.87 15.22 3.50
N PRO A 187 14.36 15.88 4.54
CA PRO A 187 14.97 15.77 5.88
C PRO A 187 14.94 14.34 6.42
N SER A 188 13.87 13.58 6.16
CA SER A 188 13.77 12.18 6.60
C SER A 188 14.89 11.34 6.01
N ILE A 189 15.16 11.44 4.71
CA ILE A 189 16.23 10.69 4.03
C ILE A 189 17.61 11.19 4.48
N VAL A 190 17.81 12.51 4.55
CA VAL A 190 19.13 13.10 4.82
C VAL A 190 19.56 12.92 6.28
N PHE A 191 18.66 13.13 7.23
CA PHE A 191 19.02 13.17 8.65
C PHE A 191 18.68 11.89 9.41
N ILE A 192 17.57 11.20 9.06
CA ILE A 192 17.03 10.11 9.83
C ILE A 192 17.43 8.75 9.23
N ILE A 193 17.16 8.53 7.93
CA ILE A 193 17.28 7.20 7.34
C ILE A 193 18.75 6.77 7.23
N ARG A 194 19.04 5.60 7.79
CA ARG A 194 20.29 4.85 7.65
C ARG A 194 19.94 3.43 7.30
N PHE A 195 20.55 2.91 6.25
CA PHE A 195 20.17 1.58 5.74
C PHE A 195 20.67 0.46 6.60
N LYS A 196 21.86 0.59 7.18
CA LYS A 196 22.44 -0.43 8.05
C LYS A 196 22.76 0.14 9.43
N PRO A 197 22.61 -0.64 10.51
CA PRO A 197 23.07 -0.26 11.84
C PRO A 197 24.58 0.02 11.86
N SER A 198 25.35 -0.73 11.08
CA SER A 198 26.80 -0.55 10.93
C SER A 198 27.20 0.83 10.42
N ASP A 199 26.36 1.53 9.66
CA ASP A 199 26.61 2.90 9.17
C ASP A 199 26.77 3.92 10.32
N LYS A 200 26.30 3.56 11.52
CA LYS A 200 26.43 4.34 12.76
C LYS A 200 27.21 3.63 13.87
N GLY A 201 27.81 2.46 13.58
CA GLY A 201 28.46 1.65 14.61
C GLY A 201 27.49 1.16 15.69
N MET A 202 26.22 0.92 15.34
CA MET A 202 25.17 0.47 16.25
C MET A 202 24.80 -0.99 15.98
N LEU A 203 24.25 -1.67 16.98
CA LEU A 203 23.68 -3.01 16.87
C LEU A 203 22.19 -2.93 16.58
N PRO A 204 21.59 -3.91 15.90
CA PRO A 204 20.14 -3.98 15.69
C PRO A 204 19.36 -3.98 17.01
N TYR A 205 18.12 -3.45 16.98
CA TYR A 205 17.24 -3.48 18.13
C TYR A 205 16.84 -4.90 18.51
N GLY A 206 17.06 -5.28 19.77
CA GLY A 206 16.76 -6.62 20.28
C GLY A 206 17.86 -7.66 20.00
N TYR A 207 19.04 -7.23 19.55
CA TYR A 207 20.23 -8.09 19.43
C TYR A 207 20.67 -8.58 20.82
N SER A 208 20.92 -9.89 20.96
CA SER A 208 21.41 -10.52 22.18
C SER A 208 22.71 -11.29 21.88
N GLU A 209 23.54 -11.49 22.89
CA GLU A 209 24.80 -12.26 22.73
C GLU A 209 24.59 -13.71 22.30
N SER A 210 23.40 -14.27 22.58
CA SER A 210 22.97 -15.57 22.05
C SER A 210 22.78 -15.58 20.52
N ASP A 211 22.50 -14.43 19.90
CA ASP A 211 22.33 -14.34 18.45
C ASP A 211 23.70 -14.37 17.74
N SER A 212 24.78 -13.91 18.42
CA SER A 212 26.16 -14.01 17.92
C SER A 212 26.67 -15.44 17.90
N ALA A 213 26.27 -16.27 18.84
CA ALA A 213 26.65 -17.69 18.87
C ALA A 213 25.96 -18.49 17.76
N ALA A 214 24.68 -18.17 17.46
CA ALA A 214 23.93 -18.81 16.40
C ALA A 214 24.43 -18.41 14.99
N GLU A 215 24.88 -17.17 14.79
CA GLU A 215 25.53 -16.73 13.53
C GLU A 215 26.88 -17.43 13.29
N ASN A 216 27.63 -17.74 14.34
CA ASN A 216 28.93 -18.45 14.24
C ASN A 216 28.77 -19.96 14.04
N ASP A 217 27.70 -20.57 14.50
CA ASP A 217 27.47 -22.02 14.41
C ASP A 217 26.74 -22.47 13.13
N GLY A 218 26.40 -21.56 12.21
CA GLY A 218 25.76 -21.92 10.95
C GLY A 218 24.40 -22.61 11.14
N VAL A 219 23.75 -22.44 12.29
CA VAL A 219 22.45 -23.01 12.57
C VAL A 219 21.40 -22.19 11.83
N GLU A 220 20.93 -22.73 10.71
CA GLU A 220 19.73 -22.24 10.02
C GLU A 220 18.57 -22.19 11.01
N ILE A 221 18.17 -20.97 11.37
CA ILE A 221 17.09 -20.73 12.32
C ILE A 221 15.79 -21.18 11.68
N SER A 222 15.24 -22.26 12.24
CA SER A 222 13.94 -22.87 12.01
C SER A 222 13.69 -23.41 10.59
N ALA A 223 13.52 -24.72 10.52
CA ALA A 223 13.09 -25.41 9.32
C ALA A 223 11.90 -24.67 8.67
N THR A 224 12.15 -24.01 7.55
CA THR A 224 11.13 -23.30 6.78
C THR A 224 10.13 -24.31 6.23
N ARG A 225 8.91 -24.27 6.76
CA ARG A 225 7.84 -25.19 6.38
C ARG A 225 6.93 -24.54 5.36
N GLY A 226 6.70 -25.19 4.23
CA GLY A 226 5.80 -24.64 3.21
C GLY A 226 5.85 -25.34 1.87
N VAL A 227 5.13 -24.78 0.90
CA VAL A 227 5.06 -25.29 -0.47
C VAL A 227 6.20 -24.69 -1.30
N PRO A 228 7.00 -25.50 -2.02
CA PRO A 228 8.02 -25.00 -2.93
C PRO A 228 7.43 -24.11 -4.02
N PHE A 229 8.12 -23.02 -4.38
CA PHE A 229 7.65 -22.05 -5.38
C PHE A 229 7.22 -22.68 -6.71
N LYS A 230 8.02 -23.64 -7.23
CA LYS A 230 7.71 -24.33 -8.49
C LYS A 230 6.40 -25.12 -8.45
N VAL A 231 6.03 -25.64 -7.28
CA VAL A 231 4.77 -26.38 -7.04
C VAL A 231 3.63 -25.39 -6.81
N ALA A 232 3.90 -24.36 -6.01
CA ALA A 232 2.91 -23.32 -5.68
C ALA A 232 2.35 -22.66 -6.94
N VAL A 233 3.21 -22.16 -7.85
CA VAL A 233 2.82 -21.43 -9.07
C VAL A 233 1.94 -22.26 -10.01
N LYS A 234 2.10 -23.58 -10.02
CA LYS A 234 1.28 -24.48 -10.85
C LYS A 234 -0.04 -24.87 -10.19
N SER A 235 -0.24 -24.50 -8.93
CA SER A 235 -1.44 -24.89 -8.18
C SER A 235 -2.65 -24.01 -8.51
N PRO A 236 -3.87 -24.57 -8.52
CA PRO A 236 -5.08 -23.77 -8.66
C PRO A 236 -5.26 -22.75 -7.52
N ALA A 237 -4.74 -23.06 -6.32
CA ALA A 237 -4.76 -22.15 -5.19
C ALA A 237 -3.96 -20.86 -5.47
N PHE A 238 -2.82 -20.96 -6.16
CA PHE A 238 -2.01 -19.81 -6.51
C PHE A 238 -2.76 -18.89 -7.50
N ILE A 239 -3.35 -19.46 -8.56
CA ILE A 239 -4.12 -18.71 -9.54
C ILE A 239 -5.29 -18.00 -8.86
N ALA A 240 -6.00 -18.68 -7.95
CA ALA A 240 -7.09 -18.09 -7.19
C ALA A 240 -6.60 -16.96 -6.24
N CYS A 241 -5.41 -17.07 -5.63
CA CYS A 241 -4.81 -15.99 -4.84
C CYS A 241 -4.44 -14.78 -5.70
N VAL A 242 -3.92 -15.00 -6.91
CA VAL A 242 -3.62 -13.92 -7.86
C VAL A 242 -4.91 -13.19 -8.25
N LEU A 243 -5.95 -13.93 -8.67
CA LEU A 243 -7.24 -13.35 -9.06
C LEU A 243 -7.91 -12.62 -7.88
N PHE A 244 -7.84 -13.18 -6.67
CA PHE A 244 -8.29 -12.55 -5.45
C PHE A 244 -7.66 -11.17 -5.27
N LEU A 245 -6.33 -11.09 -5.31
CA LEU A 245 -5.65 -9.82 -5.10
C LEU A 245 -5.86 -8.85 -6.27
N CYS A 246 -5.99 -9.34 -7.51
CA CYS A 246 -6.34 -8.49 -8.66
C CYS A 246 -7.66 -7.76 -8.44
N LEU A 247 -8.71 -8.47 -8.02
CA LEU A 247 -10.01 -7.86 -7.74
C LEU A 247 -9.93 -6.89 -6.55
N VAL A 248 -9.25 -7.27 -5.47
CA VAL A 248 -9.04 -6.40 -4.31
C VAL A 248 -8.33 -5.11 -4.72
N GLN A 249 -7.28 -5.18 -5.52
CA GLN A 249 -6.54 -4.00 -5.98
C GLN A 249 -7.38 -3.08 -6.88
N ILE A 250 -8.30 -3.63 -7.68
CA ILE A 250 -9.24 -2.83 -8.46
C ILE A 250 -10.22 -2.11 -7.51
N THR A 251 -10.80 -2.82 -6.53
CA THR A 251 -11.76 -2.25 -5.57
C THR A 251 -11.12 -1.15 -4.72
N VAL A 252 -9.87 -1.31 -4.30
CA VAL A 252 -9.11 -0.31 -3.53
C VAL A 252 -8.97 1.03 -4.26
N CYS A 253 -8.97 1.05 -5.61
CA CYS A 253 -8.90 2.28 -6.39
C CYS A 253 -10.07 3.24 -6.11
N MET A 254 -11.18 2.77 -5.52
CA MET A 254 -12.32 3.62 -5.15
C MET A 254 -11.94 4.75 -4.18
N ASN A 255 -10.94 4.56 -3.32
CA ASN A 255 -10.46 5.59 -2.41
C ASN A 255 -10.01 6.87 -3.13
N GLN A 256 -9.48 6.73 -4.34
CA GLN A 256 -9.03 7.85 -5.16
C GLN A 256 -10.20 8.60 -5.82
N LEU A 257 -11.37 7.96 -5.93
CA LEU A 257 -12.59 8.53 -6.52
C LEU A 257 -13.52 9.20 -5.49
N PHE A 258 -13.29 9.07 -4.19
CA PHE A 258 -14.14 9.71 -3.17
C PHE A 258 -14.24 11.23 -3.33
N PRO A 259 -13.18 12.00 -3.65
CA PRO A 259 -13.31 13.42 -3.89
C PRO A 259 -14.22 13.73 -5.08
N THR A 260 -14.05 13.02 -6.20
CA THR A 260 -14.88 13.17 -7.40
C THR A 260 -16.33 12.78 -7.11
N TYR A 261 -16.55 11.65 -6.42
CA TYR A 261 -17.90 11.24 -5.99
C TYR A 261 -18.60 12.33 -5.19
N ALA A 262 -17.92 12.91 -4.19
CA ALA A 262 -18.52 13.92 -3.32
C ALA A 262 -18.94 15.19 -4.09
N VAL A 263 -18.17 15.61 -5.08
CA VAL A 263 -18.51 16.74 -5.94
C VAL A 263 -19.73 16.42 -6.82
N GLU A 264 -19.70 15.28 -7.50
CA GLU A 264 -20.73 14.85 -8.44
C GLU A 264 -22.11 14.63 -7.78
N VAL A 265 -22.13 14.14 -6.53
CA VAL A 265 -23.40 13.96 -5.79
C VAL A 265 -23.82 15.22 -5.00
N GLY A 266 -23.10 16.34 -5.17
CA GLY A 266 -23.43 17.62 -4.55
C GLY A 266 -23.08 17.76 -3.07
N LEU A 267 -22.20 16.88 -2.52
CA LEU A 267 -21.72 16.97 -1.13
C LEU A 267 -20.59 17.99 -0.97
N GLY A 268 -19.98 18.43 -2.08
CA GLY A 268 -18.90 19.40 -2.13
C GLY A 268 -17.48 18.78 -1.97
N ALA A 269 -16.48 19.49 -2.49
CA ALA A 269 -15.08 19.03 -2.54
C ALA A 269 -14.50 18.81 -1.14
N MET A 270 -14.82 19.66 -0.17
CA MET A 270 -14.36 19.51 1.23
C MET A 270 -14.83 18.19 1.84
N THR A 271 -16.06 17.76 1.59
CA THR A 271 -16.56 16.46 2.04
C THR A 271 -15.75 15.33 1.42
N GLY A 272 -15.38 15.44 0.14
CA GLY A 272 -14.52 14.49 -0.55
C GLY A 272 -13.14 14.36 0.11
N GLY A 273 -12.51 15.48 0.46
CA GLY A 273 -11.25 15.50 1.19
C GLY A 273 -11.36 14.84 2.58
N ILE A 274 -12.48 15.09 3.29
CA ILE A 274 -12.76 14.44 4.59
C ILE A 274 -13.01 12.93 4.43
N MET A 275 -13.65 12.49 3.34
CA MET A 275 -13.84 11.06 3.05
C MET A 275 -12.49 10.33 2.92
N VAL A 276 -11.53 10.89 2.19
CA VAL A 276 -10.17 10.34 2.09
C VAL A 276 -9.47 10.33 3.45
N SER A 277 -9.65 11.38 4.25
CA SER A 277 -9.11 11.43 5.61
C SER A 277 -9.72 10.36 6.51
N ALA A 278 -11.04 10.14 6.41
CA ALA A 278 -11.75 9.12 7.18
C ALA A 278 -11.25 7.72 6.81
N ALA A 279 -11.07 7.43 5.51
CA ALA A 279 -10.48 6.19 5.05
C ALA A 279 -9.13 5.93 5.72
N SER A 280 -8.21 6.89 5.64
CA SER A 280 -6.89 6.79 6.27
C SER A 280 -6.93 6.70 7.80
N MET A 281 -7.90 7.34 8.44
CA MET A 281 -8.08 7.25 9.90
C MET A 281 -8.57 5.87 10.32
N PHE A 282 -9.47 5.28 9.55
CA PHE A 282 -9.98 3.94 9.83
C PHE A 282 -8.90 2.88 9.65
N ASP A 283 -7.93 3.06 8.76
CA ASP A 283 -6.76 2.18 8.60
C ASP A 283 -6.02 1.93 9.91
N ILE A 284 -5.90 2.95 10.76
CA ILE A 284 -5.21 2.85 12.05
C ILE A 284 -5.85 1.77 12.93
N PHE A 285 -7.17 1.63 12.86
CA PHE A 285 -7.94 0.67 13.64
C PHE A 285 -8.17 -0.65 12.89
N LEU A 286 -8.38 -0.58 11.59
CA LEU A 286 -8.68 -1.75 10.74
C LEU A 286 -7.47 -2.69 10.61
N ASN A 287 -6.24 -2.14 10.52
CA ASN A 287 -5.03 -2.98 10.41
C ASN A 287 -4.89 -3.97 11.59
N PRO A 288 -4.90 -3.55 12.86
CA PRO A 288 -4.85 -4.50 13.98
C PRO A 288 -6.12 -5.35 14.10
N ALA A 289 -7.29 -4.83 13.69
CA ALA A 289 -8.55 -5.59 13.75
C ALA A 289 -8.53 -6.74 12.73
N VAL A 290 -8.12 -6.53 11.50
CA VAL A 290 -7.98 -7.56 10.46
C VAL A 290 -6.95 -8.61 10.89
N GLY A 291 -5.77 -8.19 11.37
CA GLY A 291 -4.74 -9.11 11.87
C GLY A 291 -5.25 -9.99 13.01
N THR A 292 -5.87 -9.37 14.03
CA THR A 292 -6.44 -10.11 15.18
C THR A 292 -7.57 -11.05 14.76
N ALA A 293 -8.41 -10.66 13.79
CA ALA A 293 -9.45 -11.52 13.27
C ALA A 293 -8.83 -12.73 12.53
N CYS A 294 -7.77 -12.53 11.76
CA CYS A 294 -7.04 -13.64 11.11
C CYS A 294 -6.47 -14.63 12.14
N ASP A 295 -5.91 -14.11 13.25
CA ASP A 295 -5.35 -14.96 14.31
C ASP A 295 -6.43 -15.76 15.06
N LYS A 296 -7.58 -15.13 15.35
CA LYS A 296 -8.64 -15.76 16.16
C LYS A 296 -9.60 -16.62 15.36
N LEU A 297 -10.02 -16.18 14.17
CA LEU A 297 -11.03 -16.86 13.34
C LEU A 297 -10.41 -17.72 12.25
N GLY A 298 -9.09 -17.55 12.00
CA GLY A 298 -8.38 -18.08 10.85
C GLY A 298 -8.58 -17.22 9.60
N SER A 299 -7.55 -17.16 8.73
CA SER A 299 -7.46 -16.24 7.59
C SER A 299 -8.70 -16.28 6.68
N PHE A 300 -9.23 -17.47 6.34
CA PHE A 300 -10.37 -17.60 5.43
C PHE A 300 -11.66 -16.98 5.97
N LYS A 301 -12.00 -17.24 7.24
CA LYS A 301 -13.23 -16.70 7.85
C LYS A 301 -13.11 -15.19 8.07
N ALA A 302 -11.93 -14.74 8.50
CA ALA A 302 -11.66 -13.33 8.71
C ALA A 302 -11.78 -12.54 7.39
N LEU A 303 -11.19 -13.01 6.29
CA LEU A 303 -11.28 -12.33 5.01
C LEU A 303 -12.70 -12.29 4.45
N VAL A 304 -13.49 -13.36 4.58
CA VAL A 304 -14.92 -13.33 4.21
C VAL A 304 -15.68 -12.30 5.04
N LEU A 305 -15.46 -12.24 6.36
CA LEU A 305 -16.09 -11.25 7.23
C LEU A 305 -15.77 -9.82 6.77
N TRP A 306 -14.49 -9.51 6.53
CA TRP A 306 -14.06 -8.19 6.14
C TRP A 306 -14.50 -7.80 4.71
N THR A 307 -14.63 -8.77 3.79
CA THR A 307 -15.23 -8.51 2.48
C THR A 307 -16.73 -8.20 2.59
N ILE A 308 -17.45 -8.84 3.52
CA ILE A 308 -18.85 -8.48 3.81
C ILE A 308 -18.93 -7.05 4.37
N VAL A 309 -18.01 -6.64 5.23
CA VAL A 309 -17.92 -5.26 5.72
C VAL A 309 -17.69 -4.28 4.57
N SER A 310 -16.86 -4.63 3.58
CA SER A 310 -16.69 -3.83 2.35
C SER A 310 -17.99 -3.69 1.57
N ILE A 311 -18.74 -4.78 1.35
CA ILE A 311 -20.05 -4.72 0.69
C ILE A 311 -20.99 -3.76 1.44
N LEU A 312 -21.05 -3.84 2.77
CA LEU A 312 -21.87 -2.94 3.57
C LEU A 312 -21.43 -1.47 3.42
N SER A 313 -20.13 -1.20 3.29
CA SER A 313 -19.64 0.17 3.05
C SER A 313 -20.13 0.74 1.71
N PHE A 314 -20.15 -0.06 0.64
CA PHE A 314 -20.71 0.38 -0.65
C PHE A 314 -22.21 0.60 -0.57
N VAL A 315 -22.96 -0.22 0.17
CA VAL A 315 -24.39 0.02 0.43
C VAL A 315 -24.58 1.36 1.17
N MET A 316 -23.75 1.65 2.18
CA MET A 316 -23.77 2.94 2.88
C MET A 316 -23.50 4.10 1.91
N LEU A 317 -22.53 3.97 0.99
CA LEU A 317 -22.22 4.99 -0.01
C LEU A 317 -23.38 5.19 -0.99
N ILE A 318 -24.05 4.14 -1.44
CA ILE A 318 -25.27 4.25 -2.26
C ILE A 318 -26.38 5.03 -1.53
N CYS A 319 -26.55 4.78 -0.24
CA CYS A 319 -27.56 5.43 0.59
C CYS A 319 -27.15 6.83 1.08
N SER A 320 -25.93 7.28 0.81
CA SER A 320 -25.40 8.53 1.35
C SER A 320 -25.77 9.79 0.56
N ALA A 321 -26.60 9.68 -0.49
CA ALA A 321 -27.06 10.83 -1.26
C ALA A 321 -27.70 11.91 -0.35
N GLY A 322 -27.11 13.12 -0.33
CA GLY A 322 -27.56 14.21 0.53
C GLY A 322 -27.19 14.09 2.03
N GLN A 323 -26.39 13.07 2.42
CA GLN A 323 -25.99 12.85 3.81
C GLN A 323 -24.46 12.76 3.94
N PRO A 324 -23.75 13.90 4.13
CA PRO A 324 -22.28 13.93 4.17
C PRO A 324 -21.65 13.00 5.24
N TRP A 325 -22.27 12.91 6.42
CA TRP A 325 -21.77 12.06 7.51
C TRP A 325 -21.78 10.55 7.15
N LEU A 326 -22.82 10.11 6.38
CA LEU A 326 -22.93 8.73 5.95
C LEU A 326 -21.91 8.41 4.84
N ALA A 327 -21.65 9.36 3.95
CA ALA A 327 -20.60 9.24 2.92
C ALA A 327 -19.21 9.12 3.56
N VAL A 328 -18.91 9.97 4.56
CA VAL A 328 -17.64 9.95 5.29
C VAL A 328 -17.46 8.63 6.05
N LEU A 329 -18.51 8.16 6.74
CA LEU A 329 -18.46 6.89 7.46
C LEU A 329 -18.30 5.71 6.49
N GLY A 330 -19.07 5.72 5.38
CA GLY A 330 -18.97 4.71 4.33
C GLY A 330 -17.56 4.63 3.71
N ALA A 331 -16.94 5.78 3.45
CA ALA A 331 -15.57 5.86 2.94
C ALA A 331 -14.55 5.30 3.96
N GLY A 332 -14.71 5.64 5.26
CA GLY A 332 -13.86 5.11 6.33
C GLY A 332 -13.94 3.59 6.43
N VAL A 333 -15.14 3.02 6.42
CA VAL A 333 -15.34 1.56 6.49
C VAL A 333 -14.85 0.88 5.21
N ASN A 334 -14.97 1.52 4.04
CA ASN A 334 -14.53 0.97 2.76
C ASN A 334 -13.03 0.67 2.71
N ASP A 335 -12.22 1.40 3.47
CA ASP A 335 -10.77 1.22 3.47
C ASP A 335 -10.30 -0.15 4.01
N VAL A 336 -11.23 -0.93 4.56
CA VAL A 336 -10.98 -2.33 4.94
C VAL A 336 -10.37 -3.16 3.80
N MET A 337 -10.70 -2.85 2.53
CA MET A 337 -10.14 -3.58 1.38
C MET A 337 -8.66 -3.23 1.15
N TYR A 338 -8.22 -2.03 1.50
CA TYR A 338 -6.80 -1.67 1.52
C TYR A 338 -6.03 -2.50 2.55
N VAL A 339 -6.60 -2.68 3.75
CA VAL A 339 -6.03 -3.54 4.80
C VAL A 339 -6.04 -5.02 4.41
N VAL A 340 -7.10 -5.47 3.72
CA VAL A 340 -7.18 -6.85 3.17
C VAL A 340 -6.08 -7.08 2.13
N ALA A 341 -5.80 -6.09 1.27
CA ALA A 341 -4.70 -6.16 0.29
C ALA A 341 -3.31 -6.26 0.95
N GLY A 342 -3.13 -5.71 2.14
CA GLY A 342 -1.88 -5.73 2.90
C GLY A 342 -1.82 -6.88 3.93
N ALA A 343 -2.33 -6.61 5.12
CA ALA A 343 -2.27 -7.54 6.26
C ALA A 343 -3.08 -8.82 5.98
N GLY A 344 -4.26 -8.71 5.38
CA GLY A 344 -5.12 -9.84 5.04
C GLY A 344 -4.46 -10.81 4.06
N LEU A 345 -3.84 -10.28 2.99
CA LEU A 345 -3.09 -11.09 2.01
C LEU A 345 -1.93 -11.82 2.67
N THR A 346 -1.17 -11.15 3.54
CA THR A 346 -0.06 -11.75 4.25
C THR A 346 -0.52 -12.98 5.04
N CYS A 347 -1.58 -12.83 5.83
CA CYS A 347 -2.18 -13.93 6.59
C CYS A 347 -2.69 -15.07 5.68
N LEU A 348 -3.29 -14.73 4.54
CA LEU A 348 -3.79 -15.71 3.57
C LEU A 348 -2.66 -16.53 2.97
N LEU A 349 -1.64 -15.87 2.41
CA LEU A 349 -0.53 -16.55 1.74
C LEU A 349 0.30 -17.39 2.71
N MET A 350 0.52 -16.92 3.96
CA MET A 350 1.16 -17.69 5.01
C MET A 350 0.36 -18.95 5.37
N SER A 351 -0.96 -18.85 5.45
CA SER A 351 -1.83 -19.99 5.76
C SER A 351 -1.93 -21.02 4.63
N VAL A 352 -1.77 -20.59 3.37
CA VAL A 352 -1.88 -21.45 2.17
C VAL A 352 -0.54 -22.07 1.78
N PHE A 353 0.54 -21.29 1.76
CA PHE A 353 1.83 -21.70 1.20
C PHE A 353 2.95 -21.83 2.25
N GLY A 354 2.74 -21.35 3.47
CA GLY A 354 3.77 -21.36 4.52
C GLY A 354 4.87 -20.33 4.30
N SER A 355 6.02 -20.52 5.00
CA SER A 355 7.12 -19.55 5.06
C SER A 355 8.27 -19.84 4.08
N ARG A 356 8.38 -21.06 3.53
CA ARG A 356 9.55 -21.53 2.75
C ARG A 356 9.93 -20.60 1.59
N ASP A 357 9.04 -20.37 0.65
CA ASP A 357 9.26 -19.52 -0.54
C ASP A 357 8.34 -18.30 -0.53
N TYR A 358 7.91 -17.87 0.67
CA TYR A 358 6.92 -16.81 0.85
C TYR A 358 7.22 -15.55 0.06
N GLY A 359 8.44 -15.03 0.15
CA GLY A 359 8.83 -13.78 -0.51
C GLY A 359 8.70 -13.85 -2.04
N ARG A 360 9.00 -14.99 -2.66
CA ARG A 360 8.87 -15.19 -4.10
C ARG A 360 7.40 -15.30 -4.51
N ILE A 361 6.60 -16.05 -3.74
CA ILE A 361 5.16 -16.23 -3.96
C ILE A 361 4.47 -14.87 -3.81
N PHE A 362 4.70 -14.17 -2.72
CA PHE A 362 4.16 -12.85 -2.44
C PHE A 362 4.52 -11.85 -3.54
N GLY A 363 5.78 -11.80 -3.96
CA GLY A 363 6.25 -10.89 -5.01
C GLY A 363 5.55 -11.09 -6.36
N VAL A 364 5.33 -12.35 -6.77
CA VAL A 364 4.62 -12.63 -8.03
C VAL A 364 3.13 -12.32 -7.93
N VAL A 365 2.48 -12.69 -6.82
CA VAL A 365 1.05 -12.40 -6.59
C VAL A 365 0.82 -10.88 -6.59
N CYS A 366 1.62 -10.12 -5.85
CA CYS A 366 1.52 -8.66 -5.81
C CYS A 366 1.87 -8.02 -7.16
N GLY A 367 2.93 -8.49 -7.84
CA GLY A 367 3.34 -7.93 -9.13
C GLY A 367 2.24 -8.01 -10.19
N VAL A 368 1.57 -9.17 -10.31
CA VAL A 368 0.43 -9.33 -11.23
C VAL A 368 -0.76 -8.48 -10.80
N ALA A 369 -1.05 -8.44 -9.51
CA ALA A 369 -2.19 -7.70 -8.98
C ALA A 369 -2.04 -6.18 -9.12
N TYR A 370 -0.83 -5.62 -8.98
CA TYR A 370 -0.59 -4.20 -9.25
C TYR A 370 -0.82 -3.83 -10.72
N ILE A 371 -0.46 -4.73 -11.65
CA ILE A 371 -0.77 -4.53 -13.08
C ILE A 371 -2.30 -4.52 -13.28
N ALA A 372 -3.04 -5.44 -12.68
CA ALA A 372 -4.50 -5.45 -12.74
C ALA A 372 -5.11 -4.19 -12.08
N GLY A 373 -4.63 -3.81 -10.90
CA GLY A 373 -5.03 -2.60 -10.17
C GLY A 373 -4.78 -1.32 -10.97
N ALA A 374 -3.76 -1.30 -11.84
CA ALA A 374 -3.50 -0.16 -12.71
C ALA A 374 -4.69 0.20 -13.62
N PHE A 375 -5.52 -0.77 -13.95
CA PHE A 375 -6.75 -0.56 -14.74
C PHE A 375 -7.98 -0.29 -13.86
N GLY A 376 -7.86 -0.32 -12.54
CA GLY A 376 -8.98 -0.13 -11.62
C GLY A 376 -9.67 1.22 -11.81
N MET A 377 -8.91 2.32 -11.80
CA MET A 377 -9.46 3.65 -12.03
C MET A 377 -10.11 3.79 -13.42
N PRO A 378 -9.44 3.45 -14.54
CA PRO A 378 -10.06 3.48 -15.87
C PRO A 378 -11.37 2.66 -15.96
N ILE A 379 -11.42 1.50 -15.34
CA ILE A 379 -12.63 0.66 -15.30
C ILE A 379 -13.77 1.41 -14.59
N MET A 380 -13.51 1.95 -13.40
CA MET A 380 -14.52 2.65 -12.60
C MET A 380 -15.01 3.93 -13.31
N THR A 381 -14.06 4.73 -13.84
CA THR A 381 -14.41 5.96 -14.54
C THR A 381 -15.13 5.70 -15.87
N ALA A 382 -14.79 4.62 -16.59
CA ALA A 382 -15.53 4.21 -17.79
C ALA A 382 -16.98 3.80 -17.46
N VAL A 383 -17.20 3.09 -16.35
CA VAL A 383 -18.57 2.75 -15.89
C VAL A 383 -19.32 4.01 -15.51
N TYR A 384 -18.67 4.95 -14.80
CA TYR A 384 -19.29 6.24 -14.50
C TYR A 384 -19.64 7.01 -15.76
N SER A 385 -18.72 7.16 -16.71
CA SER A 385 -18.95 7.87 -17.97
C SER A 385 -20.08 7.24 -18.82
N ALA A 386 -20.22 5.91 -18.78
CA ALA A 386 -21.27 5.19 -19.52
C ALA A 386 -22.67 5.28 -18.87
N THR A 387 -22.73 5.41 -17.54
CA THR A 387 -24.00 5.33 -16.77
C THR A 387 -24.43 6.67 -16.20
N GLY A 388 -23.52 7.63 -16.05
CA GLY A 388 -23.75 8.93 -15.42
C GLY A 388 -23.99 8.87 -13.92
N THR A 389 -23.73 7.72 -13.26
CA THR A 389 -24.01 7.56 -11.83
C THR A 389 -22.97 6.72 -11.11
N PHE A 390 -22.55 7.19 -9.93
CA PHE A 390 -21.67 6.42 -9.04
C PHE A 390 -22.33 5.17 -8.45
N ASN A 391 -23.66 5.10 -8.41
CA ASN A 391 -24.35 3.89 -7.95
C ASN A 391 -24.01 2.67 -8.82
N ALA A 392 -23.77 2.85 -10.12
CA ALA A 392 -23.32 1.78 -11.00
C ALA A 392 -21.88 1.34 -10.68
N VAL A 393 -21.00 2.29 -10.33
CA VAL A 393 -19.63 1.99 -9.91
C VAL A 393 -19.63 1.20 -8.59
N PHE A 394 -20.42 1.63 -7.61
CA PHE A 394 -20.57 0.89 -6.34
C PHE A 394 -21.17 -0.50 -6.55
N GLY A 395 -22.16 -0.61 -7.46
CA GLY A 395 -22.73 -1.90 -7.85
C GLY A 395 -21.66 -2.84 -8.44
N LEU A 396 -20.80 -2.33 -9.32
CA LEU A 396 -19.66 -3.09 -9.84
C LEU A 396 -18.73 -3.55 -8.72
N CYS A 397 -18.39 -2.68 -7.76
CA CYS A 397 -17.54 -3.02 -6.61
C CYS A 397 -18.18 -4.12 -5.75
N ILE A 398 -19.48 -4.06 -5.50
CA ILE A 398 -20.22 -5.10 -4.78
C ILE A 398 -20.13 -6.45 -5.52
N VAL A 399 -20.29 -6.46 -6.85
CA VAL A 399 -20.15 -7.69 -7.64
C VAL A 399 -18.73 -8.24 -7.56
N MET A 400 -17.72 -7.38 -7.59
CA MET A 400 -16.31 -7.79 -7.39
C MET A 400 -16.09 -8.37 -5.99
N ASP A 401 -16.64 -7.75 -4.94
CA ASP A 401 -16.53 -8.25 -3.56
C ASP A 401 -17.21 -9.63 -3.39
N VAL A 402 -18.37 -9.85 -4.03
CA VAL A 402 -19.00 -11.18 -4.07
C VAL A 402 -18.10 -12.21 -4.78
N ALA A 403 -17.47 -11.83 -5.88
CA ALA A 403 -16.50 -12.68 -6.58
C ALA A 403 -15.26 -12.96 -5.70
N ILE A 404 -14.78 -11.98 -4.93
CA ILE A 404 -13.70 -12.13 -3.94
C ILE A 404 -14.07 -13.18 -2.89
N ILE A 405 -15.30 -13.16 -2.35
CA ILE A 405 -15.77 -14.21 -1.42
C ILE A 405 -15.72 -15.60 -2.08
N GLY A 406 -16.19 -15.70 -3.33
CA GLY A 406 -16.12 -16.95 -4.11
C GLY A 406 -14.67 -17.45 -4.27
N LEU A 407 -13.73 -16.54 -4.56
CA LEU A 407 -12.31 -16.87 -4.67
C LEU A 407 -11.70 -17.33 -3.33
N ILE A 408 -12.04 -16.67 -2.21
CA ILE A 408 -11.59 -17.12 -0.88
C ILE A 408 -12.04 -18.55 -0.59
N LEU A 409 -13.28 -18.89 -0.93
CA LEU A 409 -13.80 -20.25 -0.77
C LEU A 409 -13.10 -21.24 -1.71
N ALA A 410 -12.82 -20.85 -2.94
CA ALA A 410 -12.06 -21.66 -3.90
C ALA A 410 -10.61 -21.89 -3.44
N ILE A 411 -9.94 -20.84 -2.90
CA ILE A 411 -8.60 -20.98 -2.29
C ILE A 411 -8.64 -21.98 -1.16
N LYS A 412 -9.61 -21.86 -0.25
CA LYS A 412 -9.77 -22.81 0.87
C LYS A 412 -9.99 -24.26 0.42
N ALA A 413 -10.74 -24.46 -0.65
CA ALA A 413 -11.00 -25.80 -1.19
C ALA A 413 -9.74 -26.39 -1.87
N THR A 414 -9.02 -25.59 -2.63
CA THR A 414 -7.84 -26.01 -3.39
C THR A 414 -6.58 -26.11 -2.55
N SER A 415 -6.44 -25.30 -1.49
CA SER A 415 -5.28 -25.34 -0.58
C SER A 415 -5.16 -26.68 0.16
N LYS A 416 -6.25 -27.38 0.42
CA LYS A 416 -6.25 -28.71 1.06
C LYS A 416 -5.48 -29.77 0.27
N LYS A 417 -5.26 -29.55 -1.03
CA LYS A 417 -4.54 -30.50 -1.92
C LYS A 417 -3.03 -30.20 -2.00
N LEU A 418 -2.58 -29.12 -1.35
CA LEU A 418 -1.17 -28.73 -1.38
C LEU A 418 -0.36 -29.58 -0.38
N GLN A 419 0.72 -30.16 -0.85
CA GLN A 419 1.67 -30.88 -0.02
C GLN A 419 2.74 -29.90 0.51
N TRP A 420 2.85 -29.86 1.83
CA TRP A 420 3.85 -29.07 2.51
C TRP A 420 5.12 -29.90 2.73
N VAL A 421 6.27 -29.26 2.60
CA VAL A 421 7.58 -29.88 2.77
C VAL A 421 8.33 -29.13 3.87
N GLU A 422 9.13 -29.84 4.65
CA GLU A 422 9.94 -29.30 5.76
C GLU A 422 11.43 -29.43 5.45
N GLY A 423 12.17 -28.32 5.56
CA GLY A 423 13.60 -28.26 5.27
C GLY A 423 13.95 -28.50 3.79
N ASP A 424 15.23 -28.76 3.50
CA ASP A 424 15.73 -29.08 2.15
C ASP A 424 15.37 -30.48 1.67
N ASN A 425 14.86 -31.35 2.54
CA ASN A 425 14.43 -32.68 2.20
C ASN A 425 13.05 -32.66 1.54
N GLU A 426 12.95 -33.16 0.31
CA GLU A 426 11.72 -33.26 -0.47
C GLU A 426 10.71 -34.32 0.07
N VAL A 427 10.68 -34.61 1.35
CA VAL A 427 9.78 -35.59 1.93
C VAL A 427 8.45 -34.93 2.26
N PRO A 428 7.34 -35.37 1.64
CA PRO A 428 6.01 -34.82 1.91
C PRO A 428 5.55 -35.15 3.33
N ILE A 429 5.10 -34.14 4.08
CA ILE A 429 4.43 -34.37 5.36
C ILE A 429 2.94 -34.59 5.08
N SER A 430 2.44 -35.78 5.44
CA SER A 430 1.01 -36.05 5.39
C SER A 430 0.23 -35.04 6.24
N ALA A 431 -0.80 -34.42 5.66
CA ALA A 431 -1.68 -33.49 6.34
C ALA A 431 -2.26 -34.13 7.61
N ARG A 432 -1.94 -33.56 8.77
CA ARG A 432 -2.65 -33.81 10.03
C ARG A 432 -3.68 -32.72 10.26
#